data_d4a7d4f3efe9fb3d64e1a4972038ab78
#
_entry.id   d4a7d4f3efe9fb3d64e1a4972038ab78
#
_cell.length_a   1.000
_cell.length_b   1.000
_cell.length_c   1.000
_cell.angle_alpha   90.00
_cell.angle_beta   90.00
_cell.angle_gamma   90.00
#
_symmetry.space_group_name_H-M   'P 1'
#
loop_
_entity.id
_entity.type
_entity.pdbx_description
1 polymer ?
#
loop_
_entity_poly.entity_id
_entity_poly.type
_entity_poly.pdbx_seq_one_letter_code
_entity_poly.pdbx_strand_id
1 'polypeptide(L)'
;MASLLARIGIRAILWLLAVGWVAACALAWVGSEELAKARMDRTIAQERAQVQSQAMFASANLNQRLEQARSIAMTLALDPTMAAALGRFGPAIQASPLPQPERGAVWLADPTLQPIAQRMTRTVEQFGLNTIWLDNAAGDTVAEGHAPGISPFTGTNYVDREYFKAAQQGLPGLQFAIGRATNVYGLFFSAPVQIAGQFVGMVGVGLSVPKLSPVIEQLNAVVTDDLGVIVLAKDPALLMKTMPGATIYTLSAKERDQRYKHQDFEAVNIRAAAAGGLPTLYQWGSQEGLYVMESYPTDDGALRVYALGDLHEQFSLSQRDQLWWFGLVSLLALLTAGLLASIAQFVITTYKHRATLLSMNEALAREANTDALTGCANRRNFMQKLARERNRSSRYSFDFCLLSMDIDYFKQVNDIYGHAAGDEVLKHFVAIIQTNLRNVDTLGRVGGEEFSILLPQTSAEGGAMTAERIRASVQGSPAVFGAIHIAITVSIGGVEWSASSLQSVDRLLARADEALYAAKLSGRNRVEWAQLCTDSASTNNPA
;
A
#
# COMPACT_ATOMS: atom_id res chain seq x y z
N MET A 1 26.52 -1.73 -17.67
CA MET A 1 25.22 -2.27 -17.21
C MET A 1 24.61 -3.25 -18.22
N ALA A 2 24.43 -2.92 -19.50
CA ALA A 2 23.87 -3.82 -20.51
C ALA A 2 24.66 -5.13 -20.72
N SER A 3 25.99 -5.08 -20.71
CA SER A 3 26.87 -6.26 -20.82
C SER A 3 26.77 -7.18 -19.59
N LEU A 4 26.53 -6.63 -18.41
CA LEU A 4 26.33 -7.39 -17.19
C LEU A 4 24.98 -8.12 -17.20
N LEU A 5 23.91 -7.44 -17.60
CA LEU A 5 22.57 -8.00 -17.78
C LEU A 5 22.53 -9.13 -18.82
N ALA A 6 23.30 -8.98 -19.91
CA ALA A 6 23.42 -10.01 -20.92
C ALA A 6 24.15 -11.28 -20.44
N ARG A 7 25.07 -11.17 -19.49
CA ARG A 7 25.79 -12.31 -18.86
C ARG A 7 24.96 -13.06 -17.81
N ILE A 8 24.12 -12.34 -17.04
CA ILE A 8 23.28 -12.95 -15.99
C ILE A 8 22.18 -13.82 -16.59
N GLY A 9 21.76 -13.54 -17.81
CA GLY A 9 20.69 -14.27 -18.48
C GLY A 9 19.28 -13.91 -17.98
N ILE A 10 18.31 -13.93 -18.88
CA ILE A 10 16.94 -13.51 -18.58
C ILE A 10 16.27 -14.33 -17.47
N ARG A 11 16.62 -15.64 -17.36
CA ARG A 11 16.07 -16.52 -16.33
C ARG A 11 16.46 -16.10 -14.92
N ALA A 12 17.72 -15.67 -14.71
CA ALA A 12 18.17 -15.19 -13.40
C ALA A 12 17.53 -13.85 -13.03
N ILE A 13 17.30 -12.95 -14.01
CA ILE A 13 16.59 -11.69 -13.79
C ILE A 13 15.14 -11.97 -13.38
N LEU A 14 14.44 -12.86 -14.08
CA LEU A 14 13.07 -13.25 -13.75
C LEU A 14 12.97 -13.90 -12.36
N TRP A 15 13.95 -14.72 -11.98
CA TRP A 15 14.04 -15.31 -10.64
C TRP A 15 14.22 -14.25 -9.55
N LEU A 16 15.11 -13.28 -9.76
CA LEU A 16 15.31 -12.17 -8.81
C LEU A 16 14.06 -11.30 -8.67
N LEU A 17 13.36 -11.02 -9.78
CA LEU A 17 12.11 -10.29 -9.77
C LEU A 17 10.99 -11.06 -9.05
N ALA A 18 10.92 -12.39 -9.24
CA ALA A 18 9.96 -13.24 -8.54
C ALA A 18 10.23 -13.28 -7.02
N VAL A 19 11.48 -13.43 -6.61
CA VAL A 19 11.88 -13.38 -5.18
C VAL A 19 11.59 -12.00 -4.60
N GLY A 20 11.90 -10.93 -5.33
CA GLY A 20 11.58 -9.55 -4.92
C GLY A 20 10.08 -9.31 -4.78
N TRP A 21 9.26 -9.86 -5.67
CA TRP A 21 7.81 -9.79 -5.58
C TRP A 21 7.27 -10.54 -4.35
N VAL A 22 7.75 -11.76 -4.08
CA VAL A 22 7.36 -12.53 -2.88
C VAL A 22 7.72 -11.77 -1.60
N ALA A 23 8.93 -11.18 -1.54
CA ALA A 23 9.34 -10.37 -0.41
C ALA A 23 8.45 -9.11 -0.24
N ALA A 24 8.09 -8.45 -1.35
CA ALA A 24 7.18 -7.30 -1.34
C ALA A 24 5.78 -7.70 -0.85
N CYS A 25 5.25 -8.87 -1.26
CA CYS A 25 3.98 -9.39 -0.77
C CYS A 25 4.03 -9.70 0.73
N ALA A 26 5.10 -10.28 1.24
CA ALA A 26 5.28 -10.55 2.68
C ALA A 26 5.33 -9.25 3.48
N LEU A 27 6.07 -8.25 3.03
CA LEU A 27 6.12 -6.93 3.66
C LEU A 27 4.77 -6.20 3.59
N ALA A 28 4.05 -6.32 2.46
CA ALA A 28 2.71 -5.75 2.30
C ALA A 28 1.71 -6.39 3.27
N TRP A 29 1.79 -7.72 3.49
CA TRP A 29 0.94 -8.41 4.45
C TRP A 29 1.18 -7.90 5.87
N VAL A 30 2.43 -7.90 6.34
CA VAL A 30 2.79 -7.39 7.68
C VAL A 30 2.40 -5.92 7.83
N GLY A 31 2.68 -5.08 6.82
CA GLY A 31 2.32 -3.67 6.85
C GLY A 31 0.80 -3.45 6.88
N SER A 32 0.02 -4.25 6.15
CA SER A 32 -1.44 -4.17 6.16
C SER A 32 -2.04 -4.62 7.50
N GLU A 33 -1.45 -5.63 8.15
CA GLU A 33 -1.84 -6.10 9.48
C GLU A 33 -1.60 -5.02 10.56
N GLU A 34 -0.42 -4.43 10.59
CA GLU A 34 -0.10 -3.34 11.53
C GLU A 34 -0.98 -2.10 11.31
N LEU A 35 -1.26 -1.75 10.06
CA LEU A 35 -2.15 -0.65 9.73
C LEU A 35 -3.60 -0.93 10.16
N ALA A 36 -4.09 -2.15 9.91
CA ALA A 36 -5.42 -2.57 10.32
C ALA A 36 -5.56 -2.55 11.84
N LYS A 37 -4.55 -3.05 12.57
CA LYS A 37 -4.50 -3.01 14.03
C LYS A 37 -4.52 -1.57 14.57
N ALA A 38 -3.66 -0.69 14.04
CA ALA A 38 -3.61 0.71 14.48
C ALA A 38 -4.93 1.47 14.18
N ARG A 39 -5.63 1.14 13.11
CA ARG A 39 -6.97 1.67 12.80
C ARG A 39 -8.00 1.15 13.79
N MET A 40 -8.00 -0.16 14.05
CA MET A 40 -8.91 -0.79 14.99
C MET A 40 -8.76 -0.21 16.39
N ASP A 41 -7.52 -0.02 16.88
CA ASP A 41 -7.26 0.61 18.18
C ASP A 41 -7.86 2.02 18.28
N ARG A 42 -7.75 2.80 17.22
CA ARG A 42 -8.36 4.15 17.14
C ARG A 42 -9.89 4.07 17.15
N THR A 43 -10.45 3.14 16.38
CA THR A 43 -11.90 2.95 16.32
C THR A 43 -12.45 2.52 17.67
N ILE A 44 -11.81 1.57 18.36
CA ILE A 44 -12.17 1.15 19.71
C ILE A 44 -12.10 2.32 20.70
N ALA A 45 -11.03 3.13 20.61
CA ALA A 45 -10.89 4.29 21.49
C ALA A 45 -11.98 5.35 21.25
N GLN A 46 -12.34 5.60 19.99
CA GLN A 46 -13.43 6.52 19.62
C GLN A 46 -14.78 6.00 20.10
N GLU A 47 -15.08 4.72 19.83
CA GLU A 47 -16.33 4.10 20.27
C GLU A 47 -16.45 4.10 21.79
N ARG A 48 -15.35 3.81 22.51
CA ARG A 48 -15.30 3.87 23.96
C ARG A 48 -15.63 5.27 24.50
N ALA A 49 -15.02 6.31 23.91
CA ALA A 49 -15.30 7.69 24.31
C ALA A 49 -16.78 8.06 24.04
N GLN A 50 -17.35 7.60 22.95
CA GLN A 50 -18.75 7.82 22.61
C GLN A 50 -19.67 7.11 23.61
N VAL A 51 -19.42 5.83 23.87
CA VAL A 51 -20.19 5.00 24.84
C VAL A 51 -20.09 5.59 26.25
N GLN A 52 -18.92 6.03 26.66
CA GLN A 52 -18.73 6.71 27.94
C GLN A 52 -19.56 8.00 28.02
N SER A 53 -19.55 8.81 26.97
CA SER A 53 -20.39 10.01 26.91
C SER A 53 -21.87 9.69 26.97
N GLN A 54 -22.31 8.61 26.29
CA GLN A 54 -23.70 8.14 26.34
C GLN A 54 -24.10 7.68 27.76
N ALA A 55 -23.24 6.90 28.43
CA ALA A 55 -23.47 6.47 29.81
C ALA A 55 -23.58 7.66 30.78
N MET A 56 -22.70 8.64 30.66
CA MET A 56 -22.73 9.88 31.45
C MET A 56 -24.00 10.69 31.19
N PHE A 57 -24.39 10.86 29.93
CA PHE A 57 -25.59 11.59 29.55
C PHE A 57 -26.86 10.92 30.09
N ALA A 58 -26.96 9.58 29.95
CA ALA A 58 -28.08 8.84 30.47
C ALA A 58 -28.14 8.89 32.00
N SER A 59 -26.99 8.79 32.68
CA SER A 59 -26.92 8.93 34.14
C SER A 59 -27.37 10.31 34.60
N ALA A 60 -26.91 11.39 33.91
CA ALA A 60 -27.33 12.76 34.24
C ALA A 60 -28.85 12.98 34.08
N ASN A 61 -29.44 12.43 33.00
CA ASN A 61 -30.89 12.48 32.80
C ASN A 61 -31.65 11.70 33.87
N LEU A 62 -31.15 10.53 34.27
CA LEU A 62 -31.72 9.77 35.38
C LEU A 62 -31.62 10.57 36.65
N ASN A 63 -30.46 11.12 37.01
CA ASN A 63 -30.26 11.96 38.17
C ASN A 63 -31.28 13.11 38.23
N GLN A 64 -31.47 13.80 37.11
CA GLN A 64 -32.46 14.89 37.04
C GLN A 64 -33.88 14.41 37.40
N ARG A 65 -34.28 13.22 36.89
CA ARG A 65 -35.59 12.62 37.23
C ARG A 65 -35.71 12.19 38.67
N LEU A 66 -34.61 11.61 39.20
CA LEU A 66 -34.57 11.15 40.60
C LEU A 66 -34.61 12.36 41.55
N GLU A 67 -33.82 13.41 41.28
CA GLU A 67 -33.82 14.63 42.07
C GLU A 67 -35.17 15.38 42.03
N GLN A 68 -35.84 15.38 40.86
CA GLN A 68 -37.19 15.91 40.75
C GLN A 68 -38.17 15.19 41.70
N ALA A 69 -38.16 13.84 41.69
CA ALA A 69 -39.04 13.05 42.55
C ALA A 69 -38.72 13.26 44.05
N ARG A 70 -37.41 13.28 44.39
CA ARG A 70 -36.92 13.56 45.77
C ARG A 70 -37.35 14.96 46.23
N SER A 71 -37.16 15.97 45.42
CA SER A 71 -37.52 17.35 45.73
C SER A 71 -39.04 17.54 45.95
N ILE A 72 -39.85 16.82 45.18
CA ILE A 72 -41.31 16.84 45.36
C ILE A 72 -41.67 16.21 46.74
N ALA A 73 -41.09 15.05 47.09
CA ALA A 73 -41.34 14.42 48.39
C ALA A 73 -40.96 15.37 49.54
N MET A 74 -39.76 15.99 49.47
CA MET A 74 -39.28 16.91 50.49
C MET A 74 -40.14 18.16 50.58
N THR A 75 -40.50 18.78 49.45
CA THR A 75 -41.36 20.00 49.45
C THR A 75 -42.74 19.71 50.03
N LEU A 76 -43.34 18.59 49.69
CA LEU A 76 -44.64 18.21 50.26
C LEU A 76 -44.53 17.85 51.75
N ALA A 77 -43.44 17.24 52.18
CA ALA A 77 -43.21 16.95 53.61
C ALA A 77 -43.07 18.18 54.50
N LEU A 78 -42.57 19.28 53.93
CA LEU A 78 -42.47 20.59 54.61
C LEU A 78 -43.77 21.38 54.59
N ASP A 79 -44.79 20.94 53.88
CA ASP A 79 -46.06 21.65 53.79
C ASP A 79 -46.82 21.53 55.12
N PRO A 80 -47.20 22.62 55.75
CA PRO A 80 -47.93 22.58 57.03
C PRO A 80 -49.24 21.79 56.99
N THR A 81 -49.88 21.70 55.82
CA THR A 81 -51.14 20.95 55.67
C THR A 81 -50.92 19.45 55.82
N MET A 82 -49.77 18.91 55.38
CA MET A 82 -49.39 17.51 55.59
C MET A 82 -49.10 17.22 57.02
N ALA A 83 -48.36 18.08 57.70
CA ALA A 83 -48.10 17.96 59.16
C ALA A 83 -49.39 18.06 59.95
N ALA A 84 -50.29 19.00 59.66
CA ALA A 84 -51.56 19.13 60.31
C ALA A 84 -52.47 17.87 60.16
N ALA A 85 -52.48 17.32 58.92
CA ALA A 85 -53.24 16.07 58.64
C ALA A 85 -52.69 14.89 59.41
N LEU A 86 -51.38 14.71 59.49
CA LEU A 86 -50.73 13.62 60.21
C LEU A 86 -50.77 13.80 61.73
N GLY A 87 -50.71 15.04 62.20
CA GLY A 87 -50.81 15.36 63.66
C GLY A 87 -52.11 14.83 64.29
N ARG A 88 -53.14 14.67 63.53
CA ARG A 88 -54.40 14.08 63.97
C ARG A 88 -54.28 12.61 64.37
N PHE A 89 -53.38 11.86 63.77
CA PHE A 89 -53.11 10.47 64.06
C PHE A 89 -52.14 10.28 65.21
N GLY A 90 -51.51 11.35 65.64
CA GLY A 90 -50.48 11.37 66.68
C GLY A 90 -49.19 10.63 66.36
N PRO A 91 -48.21 10.61 67.25
CA PRO A 91 -46.95 9.89 67.07
C PRO A 91 -47.10 8.38 67.38
N ALA A 92 -48.32 7.85 67.43
CA ALA A 92 -48.58 6.46 67.80
C ALA A 92 -48.08 5.50 66.73
N ILE A 93 -47.09 4.67 67.07
CA ILE A 93 -46.48 3.64 66.24
C ILE A 93 -47.44 2.42 66.06
N GLN A 94 -48.62 2.44 66.63
CA GLN A 94 -49.60 1.32 66.50
C GLN A 94 -50.41 1.47 65.20
N ALA A 95 -50.29 0.44 64.37
CA ALA A 95 -51.09 0.34 63.14
C ALA A 95 -52.59 0.32 63.50
N SER A 96 -53.44 0.84 62.64
CA SER A 96 -54.91 0.80 62.83
C SER A 96 -55.35 -0.64 63.00
N PRO A 97 -56.21 -0.93 63.98
CA PRO A 97 -56.74 -2.27 64.22
C PRO A 97 -57.72 -2.77 63.13
N LEU A 98 -58.20 -1.86 62.29
CA LEU A 98 -59.06 -2.18 61.14
C LEU A 98 -58.32 -2.91 60.05
N PRO A 99 -58.87 -3.88 59.36
CA PRO A 99 -58.32 -4.47 58.18
C PRO A 99 -58.20 -3.41 57.05
N GLN A 100 -57.23 -3.59 56.10
CA GLN A 100 -56.92 -2.61 55.10
C GLN A 100 -58.11 -2.04 54.32
N PRO A 101 -59.03 -2.83 53.77
CA PRO A 101 -60.17 -2.29 53.04
C PRO A 101 -61.05 -1.34 53.85
N GLU A 102 -61.32 -1.66 55.08
CA GLU A 102 -62.19 -0.89 55.99
C GLU A 102 -61.53 0.43 56.40
N ARG A 103 -60.26 0.41 56.82
CA ARG A 103 -59.57 1.62 57.21
C ARG A 103 -59.33 2.56 56.03
N GLY A 104 -59.09 1.99 54.84
CA GLY A 104 -58.95 2.77 53.57
C GLY A 104 -60.25 3.51 53.24
N ALA A 105 -61.40 2.85 53.38
CA ALA A 105 -62.71 3.46 53.17
C ALA A 105 -62.99 4.64 54.12
N VAL A 106 -62.60 4.49 55.39
CA VAL A 106 -62.74 5.54 56.40
C VAL A 106 -61.90 6.79 56.02
N TRP A 107 -60.67 6.61 55.59
CA TRP A 107 -59.79 7.73 55.27
C TRP A 107 -60.14 8.36 53.92
N LEU A 108 -60.57 7.61 52.94
CA LEU A 108 -61.08 8.14 51.67
C LEU A 108 -62.33 9.02 51.84
N ALA A 109 -63.17 8.73 52.83
CA ALA A 109 -64.34 9.53 53.12
C ALA A 109 -64.07 10.74 54.04
N ASP A 110 -62.84 10.86 54.58
CA ASP A 110 -62.47 11.99 55.46
C ASP A 110 -62.41 13.33 54.69
N PRO A 111 -63.25 14.30 55.02
CA PRO A 111 -63.31 15.58 54.30
C PRO A 111 -62.01 16.43 54.40
N THR A 112 -61.14 16.14 55.40
CA THR A 112 -59.89 16.89 55.58
C THR A 112 -58.74 16.25 54.81
N LEU A 113 -58.82 14.99 54.41
CA LEU A 113 -57.85 14.25 53.62
C LEU A 113 -58.11 14.41 52.09
N GLN A 114 -59.39 14.55 51.73
CA GLN A 114 -59.77 14.71 50.29
C GLN A 114 -59.05 15.85 49.56
N PRO A 115 -58.92 17.08 50.09
CA PRO A 115 -58.19 18.14 49.42
C PRO A 115 -56.70 17.83 49.22
N ILE A 116 -56.10 17.07 50.18
CA ILE A 116 -54.70 16.62 50.12
C ILE A 116 -54.55 15.59 49.00
N ALA A 117 -55.39 14.58 48.95
CA ALA A 117 -55.41 13.56 47.91
C ALA A 117 -55.58 14.18 46.51
N GLN A 118 -56.53 15.14 46.35
CA GLN A 118 -56.71 15.87 45.08
C GLN A 118 -55.46 16.67 44.66
N ARG A 119 -54.79 17.31 45.63
CA ARG A 119 -53.54 18.03 45.38
C ARG A 119 -52.42 17.09 44.96
N MET A 120 -52.28 15.94 45.64
CA MET A 120 -51.30 14.90 45.28
C MET A 120 -51.57 14.38 43.87
N THR A 121 -52.83 14.11 43.49
CA THR A 121 -53.22 13.66 42.16
C THR A 121 -52.82 14.70 41.08
N ARG A 122 -53.11 15.99 41.31
CA ARG A 122 -52.67 17.06 40.38
C ARG A 122 -51.15 17.14 40.25
N THR A 123 -50.43 16.96 41.37
CA THR A 123 -48.96 16.93 41.36
C THR A 123 -48.43 15.72 40.57
N VAL A 124 -49.03 14.54 40.75
CA VAL A 124 -48.71 13.33 39.97
C VAL A 124 -48.86 13.60 38.46
N GLU A 125 -49.98 14.19 38.05
CA GLU A 125 -50.26 14.50 36.64
C GLU A 125 -49.29 15.56 36.10
N GLN A 126 -49.09 16.65 36.83
CA GLN A 126 -48.19 17.76 36.43
C GLN A 126 -46.77 17.32 36.22
N PHE A 127 -46.22 16.47 37.07
CA PHE A 127 -44.83 16.05 37.05
C PHE A 127 -44.62 14.65 36.43
N GLY A 128 -45.68 14.03 35.93
CA GLY A 128 -45.60 12.73 35.28
C GLY A 128 -45.19 11.57 36.21
N LEU A 129 -45.47 11.70 37.49
CA LEU A 129 -45.19 10.67 38.50
C LEU A 129 -46.23 9.54 38.43
N ASN A 130 -46.00 8.44 39.17
CA ASN A 130 -46.97 7.36 39.29
C ASN A 130 -47.87 7.54 40.49
N THR A 131 -47.26 7.82 41.66
CA THR A 131 -47.98 7.92 42.92
C THR A 131 -47.32 8.94 43.83
N ILE A 132 -48.13 9.61 44.65
CA ILE A 132 -47.71 10.37 45.82
C ILE A 132 -48.63 9.90 46.95
N TRP A 133 -48.08 9.65 48.14
CA TRP A 133 -48.88 9.21 49.26
C TRP A 133 -48.36 9.79 50.57
N LEU A 134 -49.25 9.78 51.57
CA LEU A 134 -48.99 10.26 52.91
C LEU A 134 -49.20 9.10 53.90
N ASP A 135 -48.13 8.69 54.56
CA ASP A 135 -48.18 7.66 55.59
C ASP A 135 -48.12 8.28 56.99
N ASN A 136 -48.88 7.75 57.91
CA ASN A 136 -48.82 8.09 59.35
C ASN A 136 -47.59 7.44 60.02
N ALA A 137 -47.34 7.71 61.32
CA ALA A 137 -46.20 7.17 62.06
C ALA A 137 -46.22 5.62 62.18
N ALA A 138 -47.39 4.98 62.05
CA ALA A 138 -47.53 3.54 62.03
C ALA A 138 -47.28 2.90 60.63
N GLY A 139 -47.02 3.72 59.58
CA GLY A 139 -46.81 3.27 58.23
C GLY A 139 -48.08 3.03 57.41
N ASP A 140 -49.22 3.44 57.87
CA ASP A 140 -50.50 3.29 57.17
C ASP A 140 -50.69 4.52 56.22
N THR A 141 -51.01 4.30 54.97
CA THR A 141 -51.32 5.33 53.99
C THR A 141 -52.66 5.98 54.31
N VAL A 142 -52.68 7.26 54.64
CA VAL A 142 -53.89 8.00 55.04
C VAL A 142 -54.46 8.82 53.88
N ALA A 143 -53.64 9.23 52.93
CA ALA A 143 -54.03 9.93 51.68
C ALA A 143 -53.09 9.58 50.53
N GLU A 144 -53.61 9.62 49.35
CA GLU A 144 -52.84 9.33 48.14
C GLU A 144 -53.31 10.11 46.91
N GLY A 145 -52.40 10.29 45.96
CA GLY A 145 -52.70 10.69 44.60
C GLY A 145 -51.96 9.77 43.63
N HIS A 146 -52.62 9.37 42.57
CA HIS A 146 -52.03 8.40 41.61
C HIS A 146 -52.40 8.74 40.18
N ALA A 147 -51.58 8.24 39.24
CA ALA A 147 -51.84 8.33 37.82
C ALA A 147 -53.08 7.51 37.42
N PRO A 148 -53.75 7.85 36.31
CA PRO A 148 -54.87 7.05 35.81
C PRO A 148 -54.48 5.59 35.62
N GLY A 149 -55.40 4.68 35.97
CA GLY A 149 -55.20 3.23 35.85
C GLY A 149 -54.56 2.56 37.07
N ILE A 150 -54.18 3.29 38.10
CA ILE A 150 -53.69 2.74 39.38
C ILE A 150 -54.90 2.63 40.33
N SER A 151 -55.06 1.48 40.91
CA SER A 151 -56.10 1.28 41.91
C SER A 151 -55.78 2.00 43.23
N PRO A 152 -56.76 2.56 43.93
CA PRO A 152 -56.58 3.16 45.26
C PRO A 152 -55.91 2.21 46.25
N PHE A 153 -54.96 2.71 47.03
CA PHE A 153 -54.21 1.93 48.01
C PHE A 153 -54.16 2.56 49.41
N THR A 154 -54.97 3.56 49.59
CA THR A 154 -55.23 4.10 50.93
C THR A 154 -55.54 2.96 51.94
N GLY A 155 -54.91 3.03 53.10
CA GLY A 155 -54.98 1.97 54.10
C GLY A 155 -53.93 0.88 53.99
N THR A 156 -53.08 0.88 52.93
CA THR A 156 -51.94 -0.03 52.84
C THR A 156 -50.86 0.36 53.85
N ASN A 157 -50.20 -0.63 54.45
CA ASN A 157 -49.12 -0.36 55.40
C ASN A 157 -47.76 -0.60 54.77
N TYR A 158 -46.80 0.33 54.98
CA TYR A 158 -45.49 0.33 54.44
C TYR A 158 -44.33 0.37 55.43
N VAL A 159 -44.62 0.07 56.74
CA VAL A 159 -43.64 0.14 57.84
C VAL A 159 -42.42 -0.73 57.66
N ASP A 160 -42.51 -1.81 56.89
CA ASP A 160 -41.39 -2.72 56.59
C ASP A 160 -40.50 -2.23 55.48
N ARG A 161 -40.86 -1.18 54.72
CA ARG A 161 -40.10 -0.66 53.60
C ARG A 161 -38.89 0.16 54.05
N GLU A 162 -37.75 0.01 53.38
CA GLU A 162 -36.51 0.72 53.70
C GLU A 162 -36.67 2.25 53.63
N TYR A 163 -37.39 2.74 52.63
CA TYR A 163 -37.68 4.16 52.53
C TYR A 163 -38.51 4.69 53.71
N PHE A 164 -39.41 3.88 54.26
CA PHE A 164 -40.18 4.26 55.47
C PHE A 164 -39.29 4.29 56.71
N LYS A 165 -38.46 3.27 56.90
CA LYS A 165 -37.50 3.19 58.01
C LYS A 165 -36.50 4.36 58.00
N ALA A 166 -36.02 4.78 56.80
CA ALA A 166 -35.18 5.95 56.67
C ALA A 166 -35.92 7.23 57.11
N ALA A 167 -37.15 7.41 56.64
CA ALA A 167 -37.97 8.55 57.03
C ALA A 167 -38.25 8.57 58.56
N GLN A 168 -38.48 7.41 59.18
CA GLN A 168 -38.67 7.25 60.65
C GLN A 168 -37.42 7.73 61.42
N GLN A 169 -36.22 7.59 60.84
CA GLN A 169 -34.96 8.08 61.38
C GLN A 169 -34.70 9.59 61.08
N GLY A 170 -35.66 10.24 60.43
CA GLY A 170 -35.54 11.66 60.06
C GLY A 170 -34.73 11.90 58.77
N LEU A 171 -34.42 10.85 58.02
CA LEU A 171 -33.65 10.89 56.78
C LEU A 171 -34.55 10.69 55.56
N PRO A 172 -34.28 11.33 54.44
CA PRO A 172 -34.95 10.99 53.18
C PRO A 172 -34.58 9.57 52.78
N GLY A 173 -35.58 8.79 52.30
CA GLY A 173 -35.40 7.42 51.89
C GLY A 173 -35.50 7.25 50.39
N LEU A 174 -34.79 6.26 49.83
CA LEU A 174 -34.89 5.80 48.44
C LEU A 174 -34.81 4.27 48.44
N GLN A 175 -35.69 3.63 47.69
CA GLN A 175 -35.66 2.18 47.52
C GLN A 175 -36.17 1.82 46.12
N PHE A 176 -35.43 0.96 45.40
CA PHE A 176 -35.99 0.24 44.27
C PHE A 176 -36.79 -0.99 44.78
N ALA A 177 -38.03 -1.12 44.36
CA ALA A 177 -38.85 -2.24 44.77
C ALA A 177 -40.07 -2.42 43.83
N ILE A 178 -40.79 -3.53 43.99
CA ILE A 178 -42.11 -3.67 43.39
C ILE A 178 -43.14 -2.92 44.22
N GLY A 179 -43.96 -2.10 43.56
CA GLY A 179 -45.06 -1.40 44.23
C GLY A 179 -46.15 -2.37 44.67
N ARG A 180 -46.55 -2.32 45.98
CA ARG A 180 -47.59 -3.21 46.54
C ARG A 180 -48.96 -3.01 45.87
N ALA A 181 -49.29 -1.78 45.56
CA ALA A 181 -50.54 -1.43 44.92
C ALA A 181 -50.52 -1.55 43.41
N THR A 182 -49.40 -1.21 42.80
CA THR A 182 -49.26 -1.12 41.33
C THR A 182 -48.79 -2.43 40.71
N ASN A 183 -48.16 -3.30 41.50
CA ASN A 183 -47.43 -4.50 41.04
C ASN A 183 -46.44 -4.21 39.92
N VAL A 184 -45.89 -2.96 39.86
CA VAL A 184 -44.92 -2.51 38.91
C VAL A 184 -43.64 -2.14 39.64
N TYR A 185 -42.50 -2.49 39.07
CA TYR A 185 -41.19 -2.06 39.59
C TYR A 185 -41.02 -0.56 39.46
N GLY A 186 -40.46 0.05 40.51
CA GLY A 186 -40.23 1.48 40.54
C GLY A 186 -39.25 1.91 41.62
N LEU A 187 -38.93 3.16 41.61
CA LEU A 187 -38.16 3.85 42.64
C LEU A 187 -39.14 4.60 43.53
N PHE A 188 -39.00 4.39 44.84
CA PHE A 188 -39.84 4.97 45.85
C PHE A 188 -39.01 5.89 46.75
N PHE A 189 -39.37 7.16 46.76
CA PHE A 189 -38.74 8.21 47.55
C PHE A 189 -39.59 8.51 48.77
N SER A 190 -38.98 8.85 49.88
CA SER A 190 -39.67 9.32 51.06
C SER A 190 -39.04 10.55 51.67
N ALA A 191 -39.83 11.39 52.28
CA ALA A 191 -39.37 12.46 53.12
C ALA A 191 -40.13 12.48 54.44
N PRO A 192 -39.43 12.64 55.59
CA PRO A 192 -40.06 12.61 56.91
C PRO A 192 -40.89 13.88 57.13
N VAL A 193 -42.07 13.72 57.69
CA VAL A 193 -42.90 14.80 58.22
C VAL A 193 -42.74 14.82 59.76
N GLN A 194 -42.35 15.96 60.25
CA GLN A 194 -42.03 16.15 61.67
C GLN A 194 -42.84 17.32 62.24
N ILE A 195 -43.29 17.17 63.47
CA ILE A 195 -43.91 18.22 64.31
C ILE A 195 -43.05 18.37 65.54
N ALA A 196 -42.56 19.54 65.82
CA ALA A 196 -41.64 19.85 66.92
C ALA A 196 -40.47 18.85 67.07
N GLY A 197 -39.92 18.39 65.96
CA GLY A 197 -38.80 17.44 65.89
C GLY A 197 -39.20 15.96 66.08
N GLN A 198 -40.50 15.68 66.29
CA GLN A 198 -41.00 14.32 66.37
C GLN A 198 -41.55 13.83 65.04
N PHE A 199 -41.22 12.58 64.66
CA PHE A 199 -41.70 11.95 63.42
C PHE A 199 -43.22 11.65 63.60
N VAL A 200 -44.02 12.17 62.69
CA VAL A 200 -45.49 11.94 62.68
C VAL A 200 -45.93 11.18 61.41
N GLY A 201 -45.00 10.94 60.48
CA GLY A 201 -45.27 10.19 59.27
C GLY A 201 -44.36 10.64 58.16
N MET A 202 -44.66 10.26 56.94
CA MET A 202 -43.86 10.60 55.76
C MET A 202 -44.71 10.93 54.54
N VAL A 203 -44.12 11.68 53.60
CA VAL A 203 -44.59 11.75 52.22
C VAL A 203 -43.77 10.78 51.37
N GLY A 204 -44.46 9.94 50.60
CA GLY A 204 -43.84 9.04 49.62
C GLY A 204 -44.14 9.50 48.19
N VAL A 205 -43.18 9.30 47.29
CA VAL A 205 -43.30 9.53 45.84
C VAL A 205 -42.84 8.30 45.09
N GLY A 206 -43.70 7.76 44.20
CA GLY A 206 -43.38 6.60 43.38
C GLY A 206 -43.17 6.97 41.91
N LEU A 207 -42.04 6.49 41.35
CA LEU A 207 -41.67 6.65 39.94
C LEU A 207 -41.41 5.26 39.36
N SER A 208 -42.31 4.79 38.47
CA SER A 208 -42.17 3.44 37.89
C SER A 208 -41.12 3.37 36.81
N VAL A 209 -40.54 2.18 36.62
CA VAL A 209 -39.54 1.90 35.55
C VAL A 209 -40.03 2.33 34.16
N PRO A 210 -41.26 2.08 33.71
CA PRO A 210 -41.73 2.55 32.40
C PRO A 210 -41.67 4.06 32.20
N LYS A 211 -41.73 4.87 33.24
CA LYS A 211 -41.58 6.32 33.17
C LYS A 211 -40.12 6.76 32.96
N LEU A 212 -39.17 5.88 33.25
CA LEU A 212 -37.73 6.09 33.04
C LEU A 212 -37.26 5.54 31.71
N SER A 213 -38.00 4.62 31.06
CA SER A 213 -37.61 3.97 29.79
C SER A 213 -37.20 4.95 28.68
N PRO A 214 -37.87 6.10 28.47
CA PRO A 214 -37.49 7.02 27.41
C PRO A 214 -36.03 7.52 27.47
N VAL A 215 -35.43 7.50 28.66
CA VAL A 215 -34.04 7.91 28.86
C VAL A 215 -33.04 6.96 28.14
N ILE A 216 -33.41 5.67 28.06
CA ILE A 216 -32.54 4.63 27.51
C ILE A 216 -33.01 4.05 26.16
N GLU A 217 -34.24 4.37 25.72
CA GLU A 217 -34.83 3.78 24.50
C GLU A 217 -34.00 4.02 23.23
N GLN A 218 -33.33 5.19 23.17
CA GLN A 218 -32.47 5.56 22.04
C GLN A 218 -31.02 5.09 22.20
N LEU A 219 -30.69 4.51 23.37
CA LEU A 219 -29.35 4.06 23.69
C LEU A 219 -29.32 2.52 23.75
N ASN A 220 -28.19 1.94 23.37
CA ASN A 220 -27.92 0.54 23.65
C ASN A 220 -27.36 0.45 25.08
N ALA A 221 -28.27 0.53 26.07
CA ALA A 221 -27.89 0.62 27.47
C ALA A 221 -28.82 -0.21 28.36
N VAL A 222 -28.27 -0.62 29.50
CA VAL A 222 -29.01 -1.20 30.60
C VAL A 222 -28.73 -0.42 31.89
N VAL A 223 -29.68 -0.39 32.82
CA VAL A 223 -29.51 0.26 34.11
C VAL A 223 -29.69 -0.77 35.20
N THR A 224 -28.77 -0.82 36.15
CA THR A 224 -28.86 -1.65 37.34
C THR A 224 -29.17 -0.81 38.59
N ASP A 225 -29.69 -1.45 39.59
CA ASP A 225 -29.73 -0.89 40.95
C ASP A 225 -28.34 -1.02 41.64
N ASP A 226 -28.32 -0.63 42.92
CA ASP A 226 -27.16 -0.69 43.81
C ASP A 226 -26.60 -2.12 44.03
N LEU A 227 -27.42 -3.16 43.81
CA LEU A 227 -27.05 -4.57 43.96
C LEU A 227 -26.66 -5.25 42.65
N GLY A 228 -26.69 -4.51 41.53
CA GLY A 228 -26.34 -5.01 40.21
C GLY A 228 -27.44 -5.76 39.47
N VAL A 229 -28.69 -5.63 39.92
CA VAL A 229 -29.88 -6.19 39.26
C VAL A 229 -30.32 -5.22 38.15
N ILE A 230 -30.55 -5.72 36.94
CA ILE A 230 -31.02 -4.91 35.81
C ILE A 230 -32.47 -4.52 36.03
N VAL A 231 -32.70 -3.24 36.25
CA VAL A 231 -34.00 -2.65 36.54
C VAL A 231 -34.61 -1.92 35.37
N LEU A 232 -33.78 -1.57 34.37
CA LEU A 232 -34.21 -0.89 33.17
C LEU A 232 -33.40 -1.38 31.99
N ALA A 233 -34.05 -1.85 30.95
CA ALA A 233 -33.44 -2.31 29.71
C ALA A 233 -34.39 -2.10 28.53
N LYS A 234 -33.85 -1.88 27.32
CA LYS A 234 -34.66 -1.85 26.10
C LYS A 234 -35.25 -3.21 25.77
N ASP A 235 -34.46 -4.29 25.99
CA ASP A 235 -34.94 -5.67 25.88
C ASP A 235 -35.56 -6.14 27.21
N PRO A 236 -36.86 -6.39 27.25
CA PRO A 236 -37.52 -6.88 28.47
C PRO A 236 -36.97 -8.19 29.02
N ALA A 237 -36.35 -9.03 28.18
CA ALA A 237 -35.74 -10.29 28.58
C ALA A 237 -34.51 -10.11 29.47
N LEU A 238 -33.94 -8.92 29.55
CA LEU A 238 -32.81 -8.57 30.41
C LEU A 238 -33.28 -8.10 31.81
N LEU A 239 -34.53 -7.72 31.98
CA LEU A 239 -35.03 -7.25 33.25
C LEU A 239 -34.93 -8.37 34.31
N MET A 240 -34.56 -7.98 35.50
CA MET A 240 -34.35 -8.87 36.67
C MET A 240 -33.18 -9.87 36.49
N LYS A 241 -32.35 -9.74 35.44
CA LYS A 241 -31.04 -10.41 35.39
C LYS A 241 -29.97 -9.58 36.09
N THR A 242 -28.82 -10.19 36.36
CA THR A 242 -27.72 -9.52 37.05
C THR A 242 -26.52 -9.26 36.13
N MET A 243 -25.90 -8.12 36.29
CA MET A 243 -24.61 -7.83 35.69
C MET A 243 -23.48 -8.59 36.39
N PRO A 244 -22.36 -8.89 35.70
CA PRO A 244 -21.19 -9.47 36.35
C PRO A 244 -20.71 -8.63 37.54
N GLY A 245 -20.44 -9.29 38.65
CA GLY A 245 -20.05 -8.60 39.90
C GLY A 245 -21.21 -8.07 40.73
N ALA A 246 -22.45 -8.42 40.41
CA ALA A 246 -23.61 -8.08 41.23
C ALA A 246 -23.50 -8.64 42.66
N THR A 247 -23.93 -7.83 43.64
CA THR A 247 -23.87 -8.14 45.06
C THR A 247 -25.22 -8.64 45.62
N ILE A 248 -26.20 -8.89 44.77
CA ILE A 248 -27.57 -9.32 45.16
C ILE A 248 -27.58 -10.53 46.08
N TYR A 249 -26.63 -11.44 45.93
CA TYR A 249 -26.58 -12.65 46.78
C TYR A 249 -25.95 -12.41 48.17
N THR A 250 -25.56 -11.16 48.48
CA THR A 250 -25.27 -10.77 49.87
C THR A 250 -26.55 -10.69 50.71
N LEU A 251 -27.70 -10.48 50.06
CA LEU A 251 -29.01 -10.54 50.70
C LEU A 251 -29.48 -11.99 50.89
N SER A 252 -30.22 -12.26 51.99
CA SER A 252 -30.90 -13.51 52.19
C SER A 252 -32.04 -13.71 51.17
N ALA A 253 -32.45 -14.96 50.92
CA ALA A 253 -33.57 -15.25 50.02
C ALA A 253 -34.86 -14.51 50.40
N LYS A 254 -35.08 -14.34 51.70
CA LYS A 254 -36.25 -13.60 52.23
C LYS A 254 -36.18 -12.12 51.89
N GLU A 255 -35.01 -11.49 52.01
CA GLU A 255 -34.80 -10.07 51.67
C GLU A 255 -34.93 -9.86 50.17
N ARG A 256 -34.37 -10.76 49.34
CA ARG A 256 -34.54 -10.73 47.89
C ARG A 256 -36.03 -10.82 47.50
N ASP A 257 -36.74 -11.75 48.10
CA ASP A 257 -38.19 -11.89 47.86
C ASP A 257 -38.99 -10.66 48.31
N GLN A 258 -38.63 -10.05 49.42
CA GLN A 258 -39.27 -8.81 49.89
C GLN A 258 -39.03 -7.62 48.94
N ARG A 259 -37.80 -7.49 48.39
CA ARG A 259 -37.42 -6.37 47.53
C ARG A 259 -37.92 -6.54 46.11
N TYR A 260 -37.76 -7.74 45.55
CA TYR A 260 -37.96 -7.97 44.11
C TYR A 260 -39.11 -8.95 43.79
N LYS A 261 -39.73 -9.60 44.79
CA LYS A 261 -40.64 -10.72 44.57
C LYS A 261 -40.01 -11.85 43.75
N HIS A 262 -38.69 -11.97 43.87
CA HIS A 262 -37.86 -12.92 43.14
C HIS A 262 -36.71 -13.39 44.03
N GLN A 263 -36.40 -14.68 44.01
CA GLN A 263 -35.38 -15.23 44.91
C GLN A 263 -34.06 -15.52 44.17
N ASP A 264 -34.18 -15.94 42.91
CA ASP A 264 -33.05 -16.34 42.08
C ASP A 264 -32.93 -15.44 40.86
N PHE A 265 -31.68 -15.05 40.52
CA PHE A 265 -31.40 -14.13 39.46
C PHE A 265 -30.40 -14.77 38.46
N GLU A 266 -30.78 -14.83 37.21
CA GLU A 266 -29.89 -15.27 36.14
C GLU A 266 -28.87 -14.17 35.81
N ALA A 267 -27.58 -14.54 35.76
CA ALA A 267 -26.58 -13.60 35.33
C ALA A 267 -26.60 -13.43 33.80
N VAL A 268 -26.46 -12.21 33.33
CA VAL A 268 -26.24 -11.96 31.88
C VAL A 268 -24.96 -12.62 31.46
N ASN A 269 -24.98 -13.35 30.35
CA ASN A 269 -23.79 -13.99 29.80
C ASN A 269 -22.92 -12.94 29.12
N ILE A 270 -22.05 -12.30 29.90
CA ILE A 270 -21.04 -11.36 29.42
C ILE A 270 -19.68 -11.96 29.74
N ARG A 271 -18.84 -12.07 28.70
CA ARG A 271 -17.45 -12.56 28.84
C ARG A 271 -16.48 -11.50 28.33
N ALA A 272 -15.41 -11.29 29.10
CA ALA A 272 -14.30 -10.50 28.59
C ALA A 272 -13.65 -11.26 27.44
N ALA A 273 -13.55 -10.64 26.27
CA ALA A 273 -12.83 -11.19 25.15
C ALA A 273 -11.34 -10.93 25.35
N ALA A 274 -10.54 -11.99 25.43
CA ALA A 274 -9.09 -11.90 25.49
C ALA A 274 -8.56 -11.56 24.09
N ALA A 275 -8.54 -10.28 23.74
CA ALA A 275 -7.92 -9.80 22.52
C ALA A 275 -6.53 -9.28 22.86
N GLY A 276 -5.49 -10.04 22.52
CA GLY A 276 -4.09 -9.80 22.87
C GLY A 276 -3.64 -8.34 22.73
N GLY A 277 -3.53 -7.64 23.87
CA GLY A 277 -3.09 -6.25 23.97
C GLY A 277 -4.13 -5.18 23.64
N LEU A 278 -5.35 -5.54 23.26
CA LEU A 278 -6.46 -4.60 23.08
C LEU A 278 -7.11 -4.26 24.43
N PRO A 279 -7.73 -3.08 24.59
CA PRO A 279 -8.57 -2.75 25.75
C PRO A 279 -9.66 -3.80 25.91
N THR A 280 -10.12 -4.02 27.15
CA THR A 280 -11.12 -5.05 27.48
C THR A 280 -12.36 -4.89 26.59
N LEU A 281 -12.58 -5.85 25.72
CA LEU A 281 -13.79 -6.00 24.92
C LEU A 281 -14.67 -7.06 25.54
N TYR A 282 -15.95 -7.01 25.25
CA TYR A 282 -16.93 -7.93 25.83
C TYR A 282 -17.69 -8.65 24.74
N GLN A 283 -18.02 -9.92 24.99
CA GLN A 283 -19.01 -10.66 24.21
C GLN A 283 -20.31 -10.68 25.03
N TRP A 284 -21.42 -10.33 24.39
CA TRP A 284 -22.74 -10.24 25.02
C TRP A 284 -23.64 -11.35 24.49
N GLY A 285 -24.08 -12.24 25.38
CA GLY A 285 -24.97 -13.36 25.05
C GLY A 285 -24.29 -14.44 24.20
N SER A 286 -25.04 -15.02 23.29
CA SER A 286 -24.59 -16.03 22.32
C SER A 286 -24.15 -15.43 20.99
N GLN A 287 -24.20 -14.12 20.85
CA GLN A 287 -23.82 -13.42 19.63
C GLN A 287 -22.28 -13.35 19.51
N GLU A 288 -21.75 -13.50 18.31
CA GLU A 288 -20.31 -13.41 18.04
C GLU A 288 -19.81 -11.95 18.04
N GLY A 289 -20.67 -10.97 18.34
CA GLY A 289 -20.34 -9.56 18.36
C GLY A 289 -19.38 -9.19 19.49
N LEU A 290 -18.46 -8.28 19.22
CA LEU A 290 -17.60 -7.65 20.20
C LEU A 290 -18.16 -6.28 20.58
N TYR A 291 -18.20 -6.01 21.88
CA TYR A 291 -18.78 -4.79 22.43
C TYR A 291 -17.75 -4.04 23.29
N VAL A 292 -17.80 -2.73 23.21
CA VAL A 292 -17.24 -1.85 24.24
C VAL A 292 -18.33 -1.60 25.25
N MET A 293 -18.02 -1.69 26.53
CA MET A 293 -18.95 -1.42 27.63
C MET A 293 -18.33 -0.42 28.58
N GLU A 294 -19.08 0.65 28.86
CA GLU A 294 -18.70 1.65 29.85
C GLU A 294 -19.86 1.87 30.82
N SER A 295 -19.55 2.19 32.05
CA SER A 295 -20.59 2.38 33.05
C SER A 295 -20.40 3.68 33.84
N TYR A 296 -21.53 4.30 34.21
CA TYR A 296 -21.56 5.48 35.02
C TYR A 296 -22.65 5.41 36.09
N PRO A 297 -22.34 5.64 37.37
CA PRO A 297 -23.34 5.63 38.45
C PRO A 297 -24.15 6.92 38.43
N THR A 298 -25.35 6.87 39.04
CA THR A 298 -26.07 8.08 39.47
C THR A 298 -25.37 8.71 40.69
N ASP A 299 -25.66 9.98 40.99
CA ASP A 299 -24.95 10.77 42.02
C ASP A 299 -25.11 10.17 43.42
N ASP A 300 -26.26 9.55 43.68
CA ASP A 300 -26.56 8.85 44.94
C ASP A 300 -26.11 7.38 44.94
N GLY A 301 -25.60 6.88 43.81
CA GLY A 301 -25.19 5.48 43.63
C GLY A 301 -26.34 4.47 43.59
N ALA A 302 -27.58 4.95 43.59
CA ALA A 302 -28.76 4.06 43.61
C ALA A 302 -28.95 3.31 42.29
N LEU A 303 -28.52 3.89 41.18
CA LEU A 303 -28.55 3.28 39.86
C LEU A 303 -27.17 3.37 39.20
N ARG A 304 -26.90 2.45 38.24
CA ARG A 304 -25.74 2.47 37.40
C ARG A 304 -26.15 2.19 35.96
N VAL A 305 -25.76 3.09 35.08
CA VAL A 305 -25.97 2.96 33.62
C VAL A 305 -24.79 2.21 33.00
N TYR A 306 -25.05 1.18 32.24
CA TYR A 306 -24.11 0.48 31.39
C TYR A 306 -24.49 0.74 29.94
N ALA A 307 -23.66 1.45 29.19
CA ALA A 307 -23.83 1.65 27.76
C ALA A 307 -22.93 0.71 26.97
N LEU A 308 -23.39 0.31 25.79
CA LEU A 308 -22.78 -0.72 24.96
C LEU A 308 -22.59 -0.16 23.54
N GLY A 309 -21.36 -0.24 23.03
CA GLY A 309 -21.01 0.05 21.64
C GLY A 309 -20.75 -1.24 20.89
N ASP A 310 -21.44 -1.45 19.78
CA ASP A 310 -21.29 -2.63 18.93
C ASP A 310 -20.14 -2.38 17.94
N LEU A 311 -19.16 -3.28 17.96
CA LEU A 311 -17.99 -3.24 17.06
C LEU A 311 -18.05 -4.28 15.94
N HIS A 312 -19.17 -5.00 15.82
CA HIS A 312 -19.26 -6.11 14.85
C HIS A 312 -19.04 -5.65 13.41
N GLU A 313 -19.69 -4.58 13.02
CA GLU A 313 -19.55 -4.01 11.67
C GLU A 313 -18.14 -3.50 11.42
N GLN A 314 -17.54 -2.80 12.39
CA GLN A 314 -16.20 -2.24 12.30
C GLN A 314 -15.13 -3.33 12.18
N PHE A 315 -15.29 -4.46 12.90
CA PHE A 315 -14.39 -5.61 12.76
C PHE A 315 -14.48 -6.24 11.37
N SER A 316 -15.67 -6.44 10.83
CA SER A 316 -15.89 -6.99 9.50
C SER A 316 -15.32 -6.10 8.40
N LEU A 317 -15.48 -4.78 8.52
CA LEU A 317 -14.92 -3.79 7.61
C LEU A 317 -13.39 -3.78 7.67
N SER A 318 -12.81 -3.85 8.86
CA SER A 318 -11.36 -3.86 9.04
C SER A 318 -10.68 -5.05 8.39
N GLN A 319 -11.24 -6.26 8.50
CA GLN A 319 -10.72 -7.45 7.82
C GLN A 319 -10.80 -7.31 6.30
N ARG A 320 -11.90 -6.79 5.77
CA ARG A 320 -12.09 -6.55 4.34
C ARG A 320 -11.11 -5.51 3.83
N ASP A 321 -10.90 -4.42 4.56
CA ASP A 321 -9.94 -3.38 4.21
C ASP A 321 -8.51 -3.91 4.19
N GLN A 322 -8.11 -4.76 5.13
CA GLN A 322 -6.80 -5.41 5.13
C GLN A 322 -6.56 -6.21 3.85
N LEU A 323 -7.54 -7.02 3.43
CA LEU A 323 -7.45 -7.82 2.21
C LEU A 323 -7.37 -6.93 0.95
N TRP A 324 -8.13 -5.84 0.90
CA TRP A 324 -8.09 -4.87 -0.19
C TRP A 324 -6.73 -4.19 -0.30
N TRP A 325 -6.18 -3.70 0.81
CA TRP A 325 -4.86 -3.07 0.83
C TRP A 325 -3.75 -4.03 0.43
N PHE A 326 -3.77 -5.25 0.96
CA PHE A 326 -2.84 -6.30 0.57
C PHE A 326 -2.94 -6.62 -0.92
N GLY A 327 -4.15 -6.78 -1.45
CA GLY A 327 -4.40 -7.05 -2.87
C GLY A 327 -3.88 -5.92 -3.76
N LEU A 328 -4.16 -4.67 -3.41
CA LEU A 328 -3.72 -3.48 -4.16
C LEU A 328 -2.19 -3.39 -4.22
N VAL A 329 -1.51 -3.50 -3.08
CA VAL A 329 -0.04 -3.42 -3.01
C VAL A 329 0.61 -4.59 -3.75
N SER A 330 0.08 -5.80 -3.61
CA SER A 330 0.57 -6.99 -4.31
C SER A 330 0.41 -6.87 -5.82
N LEU A 331 -0.72 -6.32 -6.30
CA LEU A 331 -0.95 -6.05 -7.72
C LEU A 331 0.04 -4.99 -8.26
N LEU A 332 0.24 -3.91 -7.52
CA LEU A 332 1.19 -2.86 -7.91
C LEU A 332 2.63 -3.40 -7.98
N ALA A 333 3.03 -4.22 -7.00
CA ALA A 333 4.32 -4.89 -7.00
C ALA A 333 4.48 -5.85 -8.20
N LEU A 334 3.41 -6.58 -8.59
CA LEU A 334 3.41 -7.45 -9.76
C LEU A 334 3.56 -6.65 -11.06
N LEU A 335 2.83 -5.55 -11.19
CA LEU A 335 2.91 -4.68 -12.38
C LEU A 335 4.29 -4.05 -12.53
N THR A 336 4.90 -3.60 -11.42
CA THR A 336 6.26 -3.04 -11.43
C THR A 336 7.30 -4.10 -11.80
N ALA A 337 7.19 -5.32 -11.28
CA ALA A 337 8.06 -6.44 -11.65
C ALA A 337 7.92 -6.79 -13.13
N GLY A 338 6.71 -6.83 -13.67
CA GLY A 338 6.43 -7.05 -15.10
C GLY A 338 7.03 -5.97 -15.99
N LEU A 339 6.90 -4.71 -15.60
CA LEU A 339 7.51 -3.57 -16.32
C LEU A 339 9.03 -3.68 -16.33
N LEU A 340 9.65 -3.95 -15.18
CA LEU A 340 11.10 -4.13 -15.07
C LEU A 340 11.60 -5.31 -15.92
N ALA A 341 10.87 -6.43 -15.92
CA ALA A 341 11.17 -7.58 -16.77
C ALA A 341 11.11 -7.21 -18.26
N SER A 342 10.08 -6.47 -18.69
CA SER A 342 9.92 -6.01 -20.07
C SER A 342 11.05 -5.07 -20.50
N ILE A 343 11.42 -4.13 -19.64
CA ILE A 343 12.55 -3.21 -19.88
C ILE A 343 13.86 -4.01 -20.00
N ALA A 344 14.12 -4.94 -19.09
CA ALA A 344 15.31 -5.79 -19.13
C ALA A 344 15.37 -6.60 -20.43
N GLN A 345 14.27 -7.21 -20.84
CA GLN A 345 14.17 -7.96 -22.10
C GLN A 345 14.43 -7.04 -23.30
N PHE A 346 13.82 -5.87 -23.34
CA PHE A 346 14.04 -4.89 -24.41
C PHE A 346 15.52 -4.49 -24.52
N VAL A 347 16.16 -4.17 -23.40
CA VAL A 347 17.59 -3.79 -23.37
C VAL A 347 18.47 -4.93 -23.88
N ILE A 348 18.24 -6.17 -23.41
CA ILE A 348 19.01 -7.34 -23.83
C ILE A 348 18.84 -7.59 -25.34
N THR A 349 17.63 -7.52 -25.85
CA THR A 349 17.32 -7.76 -27.27
C THR A 349 17.96 -6.69 -28.14
N THR A 350 17.83 -5.42 -27.77
CA THR A 350 18.43 -4.30 -28.50
C THR A 350 19.96 -4.39 -28.53
N TYR A 351 20.58 -4.79 -27.41
CA TYR A 351 22.03 -4.99 -27.34
C TYR A 351 22.50 -6.10 -28.30
N LYS A 352 21.80 -7.24 -28.34
CA LYS A 352 22.10 -8.36 -29.25
C LYS A 352 21.96 -7.94 -30.70
N HIS A 353 20.87 -7.26 -31.07
CA HIS A 353 20.67 -6.78 -32.45
C HIS A 353 21.76 -5.80 -32.87
N ARG A 354 22.16 -4.88 -32.00
CA ARG A 354 23.24 -3.94 -32.28
C ARG A 354 24.58 -4.65 -32.54
N ALA A 355 24.92 -5.65 -31.73
CA ALA A 355 26.15 -6.44 -31.93
C ALA A 355 26.14 -7.18 -33.26
N THR A 356 25.00 -7.80 -33.62
CA THR A 356 24.83 -8.49 -34.90
C THR A 356 24.94 -7.52 -36.09
N LEU A 357 24.32 -6.34 -36.00
CA LEU A 357 24.41 -5.32 -37.05
C LEU A 357 25.86 -4.81 -37.27
N LEU A 358 26.61 -4.63 -36.17
CA LEU A 358 28.02 -4.22 -36.25
C LEU A 358 28.86 -5.30 -36.95
N SER A 359 28.72 -6.56 -36.59
CA SER A 359 29.44 -7.67 -37.23
C SER A 359 29.07 -7.84 -38.71
N MET A 360 27.80 -7.68 -39.05
CA MET A 360 27.36 -7.69 -40.46
C MET A 360 27.94 -6.54 -41.26
N ASN A 361 27.97 -5.32 -40.70
CA ASN A 361 28.56 -4.16 -41.35
C ASN A 361 30.08 -4.33 -41.61
N GLU A 362 30.80 -4.91 -40.63
CA GLU A 362 32.23 -5.21 -40.82
C GLU A 362 32.45 -6.25 -41.93
N ALA A 363 31.63 -7.29 -41.96
CA ALA A 363 31.71 -8.31 -43.01
C ALA A 363 31.40 -7.74 -44.39
N LEU A 364 30.34 -6.95 -44.52
CA LEU A 364 29.99 -6.28 -45.78
C LEU A 364 31.10 -5.26 -46.22
N ALA A 365 31.68 -4.55 -45.26
CA ALA A 365 32.78 -3.63 -45.57
C ALA A 365 34.02 -4.36 -46.07
N ARG A 366 34.37 -5.54 -45.54
CA ARG A 366 35.47 -6.38 -46.06
C ARG A 366 35.16 -6.85 -47.47
N GLU A 367 33.98 -7.45 -47.69
CA GLU A 367 33.58 -7.94 -49.00
C GLU A 367 33.56 -6.83 -50.05
N ALA A 368 33.12 -5.64 -49.71
CA ALA A 368 33.07 -4.51 -50.63
C ALA A 368 34.45 -3.93 -50.97
N ASN A 369 35.48 -4.09 -50.12
CA ASN A 369 36.76 -3.39 -50.22
C ASN A 369 37.98 -4.29 -50.47
N THR A 370 37.89 -5.59 -50.34
CA THR A 370 39.01 -6.53 -50.53
C THR A 370 38.78 -7.48 -51.69
N ASP A 371 39.85 -7.96 -52.29
CA ASP A 371 39.82 -9.06 -53.26
C ASP A 371 39.61 -10.40 -52.49
N ALA A 372 38.64 -11.19 -52.91
CA ALA A 372 38.24 -12.41 -52.20
C ALA A 372 39.35 -13.49 -52.20
N LEU A 373 40.23 -13.53 -53.21
CA LEU A 373 41.29 -14.52 -53.30
C LEU A 373 42.51 -14.14 -52.46
N THR A 374 42.93 -12.88 -52.62
CA THR A 374 44.24 -12.43 -52.14
C THR A 374 44.18 -11.59 -50.86
N GLY A 375 43.02 -11.09 -50.50
CA GLY A 375 42.80 -10.28 -49.30
C GLY A 375 43.36 -8.84 -49.41
N CYS A 376 44.05 -8.44 -50.47
CA CYS A 376 44.48 -7.08 -50.70
C CYS A 376 43.28 -6.20 -51.12
N ALA A 377 43.48 -4.89 -51.31
CA ALA A 377 42.42 -4.02 -51.79
C ALA A 377 41.94 -4.47 -53.16
N ASN A 378 40.60 -4.57 -53.35
CA ASN A 378 40.07 -4.78 -54.68
C ASN A 378 40.20 -3.50 -55.54
N ARG A 379 39.98 -3.61 -56.81
CA ARG A 379 40.10 -2.50 -57.78
C ARG A 379 39.35 -1.25 -57.32
N ARG A 380 38.11 -1.43 -56.85
CA ARG A 380 37.27 -0.30 -56.41
C ARG A 380 37.90 0.45 -55.22
N ASN A 381 38.32 -0.28 -54.20
CA ASN A 381 38.94 0.30 -52.99
C ASN A 381 40.28 0.95 -53.32
N PHE A 382 41.10 0.30 -54.17
CA PHE A 382 42.38 0.85 -54.62
C PHE A 382 42.19 2.19 -55.34
N MET A 383 41.27 2.27 -56.31
CA MET A 383 40.97 3.50 -57.05
C MET A 383 40.47 4.63 -56.14
N GLN A 384 39.64 4.28 -55.13
CA GLN A 384 39.19 5.25 -54.13
C GLN A 384 40.37 5.81 -53.30
N LYS A 385 41.28 4.92 -52.87
CA LYS A 385 42.47 5.36 -52.13
C LYS A 385 43.39 6.18 -52.98
N LEU A 386 43.65 5.81 -54.24
CA LEU A 386 44.45 6.58 -55.18
C LEU A 386 43.86 7.98 -55.40
N ALA A 387 42.56 8.10 -55.61
CA ALA A 387 41.89 9.38 -55.78
C ALA A 387 41.98 10.25 -54.49
N ARG A 388 41.87 9.62 -53.30
CA ARG A 388 42.09 10.35 -52.05
C ARG A 388 43.51 10.83 -51.87
N GLU A 389 44.52 10.01 -52.22
CA GLU A 389 45.88 10.37 -52.05
C GLU A 389 46.31 11.49 -53.06
N ARG A 390 45.78 11.46 -54.29
CA ARG A 390 45.91 12.56 -55.20
C ARG A 390 45.41 13.89 -54.64
N ASN A 391 44.21 13.89 -54.10
CA ASN A 391 43.63 15.09 -53.51
C ASN A 391 44.42 15.56 -52.26
N ARG A 392 45.00 14.61 -51.52
CA ARG A 392 45.82 14.89 -50.33
C ARG A 392 47.18 15.49 -50.78
N SER A 393 47.83 14.88 -51.80
CA SER A 393 49.08 15.37 -52.41
C SER A 393 48.93 16.79 -52.94
N SER A 394 47.85 17.07 -53.68
CA SER A 394 47.57 18.42 -54.20
C SER A 394 47.34 19.46 -53.11
N ARG A 395 46.81 19.04 -51.97
CA ARG A 395 46.51 19.96 -50.84
C ARG A 395 47.71 20.25 -49.95
N TYR A 396 48.59 19.27 -49.77
CA TYR A 396 49.71 19.34 -48.81
C TYR A 396 51.08 19.34 -49.48
N SER A 397 51.10 19.40 -50.79
CA SER A 397 52.32 19.56 -51.61
C SER A 397 53.36 18.46 -51.35
N PHE A 398 52.98 17.19 -51.41
CA PHE A 398 53.90 16.06 -51.37
C PHE A 398 53.68 15.12 -52.55
N ASP A 399 54.77 14.49 -52.99
CA ASP A 399 54.75 13.54 -54.09
C ASP A 399 54.36 12.12 -53.59
N PHE A 400 53.86 11.30 -54.50
CA PHE A 400 53.61 9.87 -54.24
C PHE A 400 53.91 9.07 -55.50
N CYS A 401 54.19 7.77 -55.33
CA CYS A 401 54.39 6.89 -56.45
C CYS A 401 53.27 5.90 -56.66
N LEU A 402 53.00 5.60 -57.89
CA LEU A 402 52.14 4.51 -58.35
C LEU A 402 52.97 3.48 -59.09
N LEU A 403 52.84 2.23 -58.70
CA LEU A 403 53.45 1.10 -59.41
C LEU A 403 52.33 0.25 -60.00
N SER A 404 52.40 -0.06 -61.29
CA SER A 404 51.60 -1.11 -61.95
C SER A 404 52.48 -2.35 -62.12
N MET A 405 51.93 -3.50 -61.80
CA MET A 405 52.69 -4.74 -61.79
C MET A 405 51.90 -5.87 -62.41
N ASP A 406 52.60 -6.81 -63.02
CA ASP A 406 52.01 -7.99 -63.66
C ASP A 406 52.99 -9.16 -63.51
N ILE A 407 52.41 -10.33 -63.12
CA ILE A 407 53.23 -11.54 -62.96
C ILE A 407 53.58 -12.11 -64.33
N ASP A 408 54.86 -12.17 -64.57
CA ASP A 408 55.39 -12.60 -65.87
C ASP A 408 54.96 -14.06 -66.16
N TYR A 409 54.46 -14.27 -67.37
CA TYR A 409 54.02 -15.58 -67.86
C TYR A 409 52.97 -16.26 -67.00
N PHE A 410 52.12 -15.58 -66.20
CA PHE A 410 51.14 -16.15 -65.30
C PHE A 410 50.13 -17.10 -66.02
N LYS A 411 49.79 -16.78 -67.27
CA LYS A 411 48.95 -17.69 -68.06
C LYS A 411 49.65 -19.04 -68.26
N GLN A 412 50.95 -19.11 -68.49
CA GLN A 412 51.65 -20.40 -68.57
C GLN A 412 51.64 -21.16 -67.27
N VAL A 413 51.69 -20.47 -66.11
CA VAL A 413 51.52 -21.13 -64.79
C VAL A 413 50.19 -21.79 -64.73
N ASN A 414 49.13 -21.09 -65.14
CA ASN A 414 47.78 -21.69 -65.14
C ASN A 414 47.64 -22.86 -66.10
N ASP A 415 48.21 -22.72 -67.33
CA ASP A 415 48.16 -23.74 -68.40
C ASP A 415 48.90 -25.03 -67.98
N ILE A 416 50.02 -24.90 -67.25
CA ILE A 416 50.90 -26.02 -66.88
C ILE A 416 50.44 -26.67 -65.57
N TYR A 417 50.09 -25.87 -64.52
CA TYR A 417 49.87 -26.34 -63.15
C TYR A 417 48.41 -26.26 -62.74
N GLY A 418 47.56 -25.70 -63.58
CA GLY A 418 46.11 -25.54 -63.31
C GLY A 418 45.79 -24.27 -62.52
N HIS A 419 44.54 -23.83 -62.56
CA HIS A 419 44.07 -22.60 -61.90
C HIS A 419 44.27 -22.59 -60.38
N ALA A 420 44.16 -23.78 -59.72
CA ALA A 420 44.40 -23.85 -58.27
C ALA A 420 45.85 -23.50 -57.89
N ALA A 421 46.83 -23.87 -58.71
CA ALA A 421 48.23 -23.48 -58.54
C ALA A 421 48.42 -21.97 -58.81
N GLY A 422 47.73 -21.44 -59.83
CA GLY A 422 47.72 -19.98 -60.09
C GLY A 422 47.15 -19.17 -58.92
N ASP A 423 46.06 -19.66 -58.31
CA ASP A 423 45.51 -19.00 -57.13
C ASP A 423 46.49 -18.97 -55.95
N GLU A 424 47.25 -20.01 -55.70
CA GLU A 424 48.28 -20.04 -54.67
C GLU A 424 49.47 -19.14 -55.06
N VAL A 425 49.83 -19.07 -56.32
CA VAL A 425 50.83 -18.09 -56.81
C VAL A 425 50.39 -16.65 -56.55
N LEU A 426 49.11 -16.32 -56.79
CA LEU A 426 48.57 -14.96 -56.49
C LEU A 426 48.59 -14.64 -55.01
N LYS A 427 48.21 -15.57 -54.15
CA LYS A 427 48.30 -15.41 -52.69
C LYS A 427 49.74 -15.21 -52.23
N HIS A 428 50.64 -16.05 -52.69
CA HIS A 428 52.07 -15.98 -52.40
C HIS A 428 52.67 -14.64 -52.85
N PHE A 429 52.36 -14.19 -54.07
CA PHE A 429 52.77 -12.92 -54.63
C PHE A 429 52.34 -11.75 -53.73
N VAL A 430 51.08 -11.70 -53.31
CA VAL A 430 50.59 -10.67 -52.41
C VAL A 430 51.30 -10.73 -51.06
N ALA A 431 51.51 -11.93 -50.48
CA ALA A 431 52.24 -12.09 -49.21
C ALA A 431 53.67 -11.51 -49.29
N ILE A 432 54.40 -11.80 -50.38
CA ILE A 432 55.74 -11.25 -50.59
C ILE A 432 55.70 -9.72 -50.66
N ILE A 433 54.78 -9.16 -51.45
CA ILE A 433 54.65 -7.72 -51.59
C ILE A 433 54.34 -7.07 -50.24
N GLN A 434 53.42 -7.59 -49.50
CA GLN A 434 53.04 -7.03 -48.20
C GLN A 434 54.20 -6.97 -47.20
N THR A 435 55.15 -7.91 -47.23
CA THR A 435 56.35 -7.85 -46.37
C THR A 435 57.31 -6.72 -46.80
N ASN A 436 57.18 -6.23 -48.01
CA ASN A 436 58.00 -5.16 -48.58
C ASN A 436 57.33 -3.76 -48.52
N LEU A 437 56.12 -3.69 -48.02
CA LEU A 437 55.32 -2.48 -47.91
C LEU A 437 55.23 -1.92 -46.49
N ARG A 438 55.06 -0.62 -46.38
CA ARG A 438 54.73 0.03 -45.09
C ARG A 438 53.23 -0.03 -44.84
N ASN A 439 52.81 0.17 -43.61
CA ASN A 439 51.39 0.20 -43.25
C ASN A 439 50.58 1.29 -43.98
N VAL A 440 51.23 2.34 -44.45
CA VAL A 440 50.60 3.44 -45.19
C VAL A 440 50.47 3.12 -46.67
N ASP A 441 51.23 2.19 -47.18
CA ASP A 441 51.20 1.77 -48.58
C ASP A 441 49.95 0.92 -48.86
N THR A 442 49.45 0.97 -50.06
CA THR A 442 48.29 0.22 -50.45
C THR A 442 48.56 -0.68 -51.62
N LEU A 443 48.43 -1.98 -51.44
CA LEU A 443 48.41 -2.97 -52.52
C LEU A 443 46.98 -3.22 -52.95
N GLY A 444 46.69 -3.15 -54.24
CA GLY A 444 45.40 -3.51 -54.83
C GLY A 444 45.55 -4.45 -56.03
N ARG A 445 44.60 -5.39 -56.14
CA ARG A 445 44.44 -6.23 -57.34
C ARG A 445 43.50 -5.51 -58.30
N VAL A 446 43.98 -5.09 -59.41
CA VAL A 446 43.27 -4.26 -60.44
C VAL A 446 42.76 -5.08 -61.62
N GLY A 447 43.34 -6.26 -61.83
CA GLY A 447 42.94 -7.23 -62.83
C GLY A 447 43.18 -8.68 -62.41
N GLY A 448 43.17 -9.62 -63.30
CA GLY A 448 43.38 -11.05 -62.98
C GLY A 448 44.74 -11.34 -62.37
N GLU A 449 45.80 -10.94 -63.01
CA GLU A 449 47.21 -11.07 -62.61
C GLU A 449 47.90 -9.71 -62.42
N GLU A 450 47.11 -8.63 -62.54
CA GLU A 450 47.56 -7.26 -62.47
C GLU A 450 47.35 -6.68 -61.07
N PHE A 451 48.38 -6.08 -60.53
CA PHE A 451 48.35 -5.46 -59.20
C PHE A 451 48.86 -4.01 -59.31
N SER A 452 48.41 -3.18 -58.42
CA SER A 452 48.99 -1.80 -58.34
C SER A 452 49.33 -1.52 -56.86
N ILE A 453 50.37 -0.73 -56.66
CA ILE A 453 50.80 -0.25 -55.36
C ILE A 453 50.77 1.29 -55.37
N LEU A 454 50.15 1.84 -54.34
CA LEU A 454 50.19 3.23 -53.99
C LEU A 454 51.20 3.43 -52.87
N LEU A 455 52.23 4.27 -53.11
CA LEU A 455 53.27 4.61 -52.16
C LEU A 455 53.12 6.09 -51.75
N PRO A 456 52.40 6.42 -50.67
CA PRO A 456 52.25 7.80 -50.22
C PRO A 456 53.60 8.45 -49.83
N GLN A 457 53.75 9.76 -50.05
CA GLN A 457 54.95 10.53 -49.64
C GLN A 457 56.24 9.87 -50.02
N THR A 458 56.33 9.40 -51.29
CA THR A 458 57.50 8.66 -51.82
C THR A 458 57.90 9.30 -53.10
N SER A 459 59.16 9.68 -53.20
CA SER A 459 59.79 10.22 -54.44
C SER A 459 60.01 9.12 -55.48
N ALA A 460 60.30 9.50 -56.75
CA ALA A 460 60.63 8.56 -57.79
C ALA A 460 61.78 7.63 -57.44
N GLU A 461 62.82 8.12 -56.77
CA GLU A 461 63.94 7.30 -56.29
C GLU A 461 63.51 6.28 -55.24
N GLY A 462 62.75 6.70 -54.24
CA GLY A 462 62.20 5.82 -53.21
C GLY A 462 61.20 4.80 -53.77
N GLY A 463 60.39 5.20 -54.75
CA GLY A 463 59.50 4.33 -55.50
C GLY A 463 60.26 3.27 -56.30
N ALA A 464 61.33 3.67 -57.02
CA ALA A 464 62.16 2.75 -57.78
C ALA A 464 62.91 1.75 -56.91
N MET A 465 63.42 2.19 -55.76
CA MET A 465 64.05 1.29 -54.77
C MET A 465 63.05 0.29 -54.23
N THR A 466 61.81 0.71 -53.94
CA THR A 466 60.75 -0.17 -53.46
C THR A 466 60.31 -1.18 -54.50
N ALA A 467 60.17 -0.73 -55.77
CA ALA A 467 59.84 -1.59 -56.91
C ALA A 467 60.92 -2.65 -57.15
N GLU A 468 62.21 -2.28 -57.14
CA GLU A 468 63.28 -3.24 -57.32
C GLU A 468 63.41 -4.21 -56.19
N ARG A 469 63.22 -3.79 -54.95
CA ARG A 469 63.14 -4.69 -53.78
C ARG A 469 62.01 -5.71 -53.92
N ILE A 470 60.81 -5.29 -54.33
CA ILE A 470 59.70 -6.16 -54.63
C ILE A 470 60.01 -7.16 -55.72
N ARG A 471 60.57 -6.66 -56.85
CA ARG A 471 61.01 -7.48 -58.00
C ARG A 471 61.99 -8.59 -57.55
N ALA A 472 63.04 -8.20 -56.82
CA ALA A 472 64.05 -9.13 -56.33
C ALA A 472 63.51 -10.14 -55.36
N SER A 473 62.59 -9.71 -54.41
CA SER A 473 61.93 -10.58 -53.49
C SER A 473 61.02 -11.62 -54.16
N VAL A 474 60.28 -11.24 -55.17
CA VAL A 474 59.46 -12.15 -55.97
C VAL A 474 60.34 -13.15 -56.72
N GLN A 475 61.41 -12.69 -57.42
CA GLN A 475 62.32 -13.61 -58.09
C GLN A 475 63.03 -14.59 -57.17
N GLY A 476 63.34 -14.17 -55.92
CA GLY A 476 64.05 -14.99 -54.91
C GLY A 476 63.15 -15.92 -54.14
N SER A 477 61.82 -15.84 -54.31
CA SER A 477 60.88 -16.59 -53.48
C SER A 477 59.86 -17.35 -54.36
N PRO A 478 60.16 -18.57 -54.76
CA PRO A 478 59.21 -19.40 -55.55
C PRO A 478 57.97 -19.74 -54.76
N ALA A 479 56.79 -19.75 -55.39
CA ALA A 479 55.55 -20.15 -54.78
C ALA A 479 55.55 -21.67 -54.61
N VAL A 480 54.96 -22.17 -53.51
CA VAL A 480 54.88 -23.59 -53.18
C VAL A 480 53.47 -24.12 -53.39
N PHE A 481 53.30 -25.07 -54.24
CA PHE A 481 52.03 -25.76 -54.46
C PHE A 481 52.21 -27.28 -54.32
N GLY A 482 51.79 -27.83 -53.18
CA GLY A 482 52.11 -29.19 -52.81
C GLY A 482 53.62 -29.40 -52.69
N ALA A 483 54.21 -30.31 -53.52
CA ALA A 483 55.67 -30.57 -53.62
C ALA A 483 56.37 -29.73 -54.71
N ILE A 484 55.63 -28.89 -55.42
CA ILE A 484 56.14 -28.15 -56.61
C ILE A 484 56.54 -26.73 -56.19
N HIS A 485 57.72 -26.30 -56.61
CA HIS A 485 58.16 -24.92 -56.44
C HIS A 485 58.02 -24.21 -57.83
N ILE A 486 57.15 -23.18 -57.86
CA ILE A 486 56.82 -22.44 -59.05
C ILE A 486 57.60 -21.11 -58.97
N ALA A 487 58.64 -20.99 -59.78
CA ALA A 487 59.39 -19.76 -59.88
C ALA A 487 58.58 -18.75 -60.69
N ILE A 488 58.42 -17.55 -60.17
CA ILE A 488 57.74 -16.43 -60.82
C ILE A 488 58.62 -15.21 -60.80
N THR A 489 58.42 -14.38 -61.81
CA THR A 489 59.02 -13.03 -61.88
C THR A 489 57.90 -12.01 -62.07
N VAL A 490 58.22 -10.74 -61.89
CA VAL A 490 57.24 -9.65 -61.99
C VAL A 490 57.84 -8.54 -62.85
N SER A 491 57.10 -8.02 -63.79
CA SER A 491 57.39 -6.76 -64.47
C SER A 491 56.68 -5.62 -63.76
N ILE A 492 57.37 -4.52 -63.52
CA ILE A 492 56.89 -3.37 -62.77
C ILE A 492 57.06 -2.08 -63.55
N GLY A 493 56.00 -1.33 -63.74
CA GLY A 493 56.00 0.03 -64.26
C GLY A 493 55.78 1.04 -63.17
N GLY A 494 56.67 1.97 -62.94
CA GLY A 494 56.55 3.01 -61.94
C GLY A 494 56.31 4.39 -62.49
N VAL A 495 55.58 5.20 -61.78
CA VAL A 495 55.38 6.61 -62.11
C VAL A 495 55.27 7.43 -60.83
N GLU A 496 55.88 8.60 -60.83
CA GLU A 496 55.75 9.58 -59.76
C GLU A 496 54.60 10.53 -60.09
N TRP A 497 53.82 10.81 -59.10
CA TRP A 497 52.92 11.95 -59.10
C TRP A 497 53.56 13.09 -58.36
N SER A 498 53.78 14.20 -59.08
CA SER A 498 54.22 15.45 -58.44
C SER A 498 53.03 16.31 -58.05
N ALA A 499 53.07 16.91 -56.86
CA ALA A 499 52.05 17.83 -56.37
C ALA A 499 51.79 19.04 -57.31
N SER A 500 52.78 19.40 -58.14
CA SER A 500 52.64 20.43 -59.16
C SER A 500 51.98 19.96 -60.47
N SER A 501 51.73 18.67 -60.59
CA SER A 501 51.16 18.07 -61.81
C SER A 501 49.64 18.30 -61.88
N LEU A 502 49.18 18.80 -63.02
CA LEU A 502 47.75 18.96 -63.33
C LEU A 502 47.13 17.68 -63.96
N GLN A 503 47.80 16.54 -63.89
CA GLN A 503 47.35 15.30 -64.52
C GLN A 503 46.08 14.71 -63.82
N SER A 504 45.30 13.96 -64.59
CA SER A 504 44.24 13.17 -64.06
C SER A 504 44.76 11.84 -63.50
N VAL A 505 43.97 11.16 -62.58
CA VAL A 505 44.27 9.80 -62.07
C VAL A 505 44.38 8.81 -63.24
N ASP A 506 43.50 8.93 -64.25
CA ASP A 506 43.52 8.06 -65.44
C ASP A 506 44.80 8.18 -66.23
N ARG A 507 45.33 9.40 -66.35
CA ARG A 507 46.62 9.62 -67.06
C ARG A 507 47.82 9.10 -66.25
N LEU A 508 47.74 9.17 -64.91
CA LEU A 508 48.76 8.57 -64.04
C LEU A 508 48.81 7.06 -64.20
N LEU A 509 47.62 6.40 -64.18
CA LEU A 509 47.50 4.97 -64.44
C LEU A 509 48.02 4.59 -65.82
N ALA A 510 47.62 5.31 -66.88
CA ALA A 510 48.10 5.04 -68.24
C ALA A 510 49.60 5.08 -68.31
N ARG A 511 50.28 6.06 -67.69
CA ARG A 511 51.75 6.16 -67.67
C ARG A 511 52.41 5.00 -66.89
N ALA A 512 51.81 4.56 -65.76
CA ALA A 512 52.31 3.39 -65.03
C ALA A 512 52.21 2.13 -65.91
N ASP A 513 51.11 1.99 -66.64
CA ASP A 513 50.88 0.86 -67.56
C ASP A 513 51.78 0.92 -68.81
N GLU A 514 52.05 2.10 -69.38
CA GLU A 514 53.05 2.28 -70.46
C GLU A 514 54.45 1.84 -69.98
N ALA A 515 54.86 2.21 -68.76
CA ALA A 515 56.10 1.77 -68.15
C ALA A 515 56.14 0.25 -67.95
N LEU A 516 55.03 -0.32 -67.45
CA LEU A 516 54.88 -1.77 -67.29
C LEU A 516 54.96 -2.50 -68.62
N TYR A 517 54.38 -1.94 -69.67
CA TYR A 517 54.47 -2.50 -70.99
C TYR A 517 55.88 -2.47 -71.51
N ALA A 518 56.63 -1.34 -71.30
CA ALA A 518 58.04 -1.24 -71.61
C ALA A 518 58.88 -2.29 -70.88
N ALA A 519 58.62 -2.52 -69.60
CA ALA A 519 59.26 -3.60 -68.78
C ALA A 519 59.07 -4.97 -69.43
N LYS A 520 57.84 -5.24 -69.89
CA LYS A 520 57.49 -6.52 -70.55
C LYS A 520 58.20 -6.70 -71.91
N LEU A 521 58.29 -5.64 -72.71
CA LEU A 521 58.99 -5.65 -74.00
C LEU A 521 60.50 -5.76 -73.87
N SER A 522 61.08 -5.10 -72.89
CA SER A 522 62.53 -5.09 -72.66
C SER A 522 63.08 -6.41 -72.07
N GLY A 523 62.25 -7.44 -71.93
CA GLY A 523 62.69 -8.79 -71.55
C GLY A 523 62.13 -9.24 -70.20
N ARG A 524 61.13 -8.54 -69.63
CA ARG A 524 60.45 -8.88 -68.34
C ARG A 524 61.38 -8.87 -67.12
N ASN A 525 60.83 -9.25 -65.92
CA ASN A 525 61.60 -9.31 -64.68
C ASN A 525 62.43 -8.05 -64.41
N ARG A 526 61.80 -6.90 -64.54
CA ARG A 526 62.48 -5.61 -64.40
C ARG A 526 61.50 -4.53 -63.97
N VAL A 527 62.09 -3.41 -63.53
CA VAL A 527 61.39 -2.19 -63.24
C VAL A 527 61.71 -1.18 -64.38
N GLU A 528 60.67 -0.62 -64.93
CA GLU A 528 60.78 0.53 -65.84
C GLU A 528 60.04 1.70 -65.23
N TRP A 529 60.57 2.90 -65.45
CA TRP A 529 60.05 4.13 -64.88
C TRP A 529 59.53 5.07 -65.93
N ALA A 530 58.34 5.58 -65.83
CA ALA A 530 57.81 6.55 -66.78
C ALA A 530 58.59 7.84 -66.72
N GLN A 531 59.19 8.25 -67.86
CA GLN A 531 59.95 9.51 -67.93
C GLN A 531 59.05 10.70 -67.55
N LEU A 532 59.62 11.65 -66.78
CA LEU A 532 58.96 12.91 -66.50
C LEU A 532 58.74 13.66 -67.84
N CYS A 533 57.48 13.84 -68.26
CA CYS A 533 57.20 14.77 -69.37
C CYS A 533 57.51 16.19 -68.84
N THR A 534 58.66 16.73 -69.24
CA THR A 534 58.85 18.16 -69.26
C THR A 534 57.98 18.69 -70.40
N ASP A 535 56.75 19.15 -70.08
CA ASP A 535 56.01 19.99 -71.03
C ASP A 535 56.80 21.28 -71.25
N SER A 536 57.74 21.19 -72.17
CA SER A 536 58.34 22.41 -72.78
C SER A 536 57.24 23.07 -73.60
N ALA A 537 56.59 24.06 -73.00
CA ALA A 537 55.74 24.98 -73.72
C ALA A 537 56.63 25.65 -74.83
N SER A 538 56.58 25.14 -76.07
CA SER A 538 57.06 25.88 -77.24
C SER A 538 56.10 27.04 -77.48
N THR A 539 56.47 28.21 -76.94
CA THR A 539 56.03 29.49 -77.45
C THR A 539 56.60 29.65 -78.85
N ASN A 540 55.82 29.33 -79.84
CA ASN A 540 56.02 29.88 -81.18
C ASN A 540 54.80 30.69 -81.57
N ASN A 541 54.94 32.01 -81.45
CA ASN A 541 54.11 32.98 -82.12
C ASN A 541 54.90 33.49 -83.30
N PRO A 542 54.40 33.45 -84.51
CA PRO A 542 54.82 34.43 -85.52
C PRO A 542 53.66 35.29 -86.00
N ALA A 543 53.88 36.56 -85.93
CA ALA A 543 53.40 37.69 -86.74
C ALA A 543 51.90 37.82 -87.03
#